data_d89b17e39cfb924c25cc498a76cbcd87
#
_entry.id   d89b17e39cfb924c25cc498a76cbcd87
#
_cell.length_a   1.000
_cell.length_b   1.000
_cell.length_c   1.000
_cell.angle_alpha   90.00
_cell.angle_beta   90.00
_cell.angle_gamma   90.00
#
_symmetry.space_group_name_H-M   'P 1'
#
loop_
_entity.id
_entity.type
_entity.pdbx_description
1 polymer ?
#
loop_
_entity_poly.entity_id
_entity_poly.type
_entity_poly.pdbx_seq_one_letter_code
_entity_poly.pdbx_strand_id
1 'polypeptide(L)'
;VNENYTMTYQISSIKAFTDNYIWALHNNTHALVVDPGDAKPVIAFLKAHQLTLDCILITHHHFDHTGGIAALTAAFPKAKVYGPNNPTITGINYTLQDSDTLHIKAFDITFTILATPGHTLDHIVYVHEDFLFCGDTLFSGGCGRMFEGTPDVFHTSLQKLAALPSRTKVYCTHEYTQANLAFALSVDGTNSELNRYSKWVNA
;
A
#
# COMPACT_ATOMS: atom_id res chain seq x y z
N VAL A 1 14.18 20.10 -29.97
CA VAL A 1 14.06 20.39 -28.53
C VAL A 1 13.16 19.31 -27.98
N ASN A 2 13.75 18.24 -27.41
CA ASN A 2 13.00 17.21 -26.69
C ASN A 2 12.70 17.80 -25.31
N GLU A 3 11.51 18.30 -25.10
CA GLU A 3 10.98 18.51 -23.76
C GLU A 3 10.75 17.12 -23.15
N ASN A 4 11.64 16.72 -22.24
CA ASN A 4 11.39 15.61 -21.34
C ASN A 4 10.19 15.99 -20.45
N TYR A 5 8.97 15.66 -20.89
CA TYR A 5 7.80 15.65 -20.04
C TYR A 5 7.98 14.52 -19.03
N THR A 6 8.63 14.79 -17.92
CA THR A 6 8.51 13.97 -16.72
C THR A 6 7.05 14.04 -16.30
N MET A 7 6.29 12.98 -16.50
CA MET A 7 4.90 12.90 -15.99
C MET A 7 4.96 13.01 -14.47
N THR A 8 4.62 14.18 -13.96
CA THR A 8 4.57 14.45 -12.54
C THR A 8 3.33 13.77 -11.96
N TYR A 9 3.52 12.83 -11.06
CA TYR A 9 2.48 12.26 -10.23
C TYR A 9 2.71 12.64 -8.76
N GLN A 10 1.67 12.52 -7.97
CA GLN A 10 1.72 12.68 -6.52
C GLN A 10 1.00 11.52 -5.85
N ILE A 11 1.35 11.25 -4.59
CA ILE A 11 0.70 10.23 -3.78
C ILE A 11 -0.03 10.93 -2.65
N SER A 12 -1.34 10.71 -2.56
CA SER A 12 -2.22 11.29 -1.54
C SER A 12 -2.85 10.20 -0.70
N SER A 13 -3.00 10.46 0.60
CA SER A 13 -3.75 9.58 1.50
C SER A 13 -5.23 9.92 1.47
N ILE A 14 -6.07 8.90 1.35
CA ILE A 14 -7.51 8.98 1.53
C ILE A 14 -7.83 8.22 2.81
N LYS A 15 -8.34 8.93 3.83
CA LYS A 15 -8.71 8.31 5.10
C LYS A 15 -9.98 7.47 4.94
N ALA A 16 -9.98 6.27 5.51
CA ALA A 16 -11.12 5.36 5.54
C ALA A 16 -11.20 4.67 6.90
N PHE A 17 -12.40 4.26 7.29
CA PHE A 17 -12.68 3.63 8.57
C PHE A 17 -12.13 4.45 9.76
N THR A 18 -11.50 3.79 10.74
CA THR A 18 -10.95 4.45 11.94
C THR A 18 -9.51 4.92 11.71
N ASP A 19 -8.69 4.11 11.04
CA ASP A 19 -7.23 4.30 10.94
C ASP A 19 -6.63 3.87 9.59
N ASN A 20 -7.47 3.45 8.61
CA ASN A 20 -6.98 3.05 7.29
C ASN A 20 -6.58 4.25 6.42
N TYR A 21 -5.49 4.05 5.69
CA TYR A 21 -5.09 4.87 4.56
C TYR A 21 -5.30 4.10 3.25
N ILE A 22 -6.13 4.64 2.37
CA ILE A 22 -6.19 4.26 0.96
C ILE A 22 -5.23 5.19 0.23
N TRP A 23 -4.26 4.66 -0.49
CA TRP A 23 -3.30 5.49 -1.20
C TRP A 23 -3.76 5.74 -2.63
N ALA A 24 -3.78 7.01 -3.05
CA ALA A 24 -4.05 7.42 -4.42
C ALA A 24 -2.78 7.98 -5.05
N LEU A 25 -2.20 7.28 -6.03
CA LEU A 25 -1.20 7.84 -6.91
C LEU A 25 -1.91 8.44 -8.11
N HIS A 26 -1.72 9.74 -8.34
CA HIS A 26 -2.49 10.47 -9.36
C HIS A 26 -1.69 11.60 -10.00
N ASN A 27 -2.11 11.97 -11.20
CA ASN A 27 -1.68 13.17 -11.90
C ASN A 27 -2.89 14.11 -12.09
N ASN A 28 -2.87 14.95 -13.11
CA ASN A 28 -3.95 15.91 -13.35
C ASN A 28 -5.23 15.28 -13.94
N THR A 29 -5.21 14.02 -14.38
CA THR A 29 -6.32 13.39 -15.12
C THR A 29 -6.60 11.96 -14.69
N HIS A 30 -5.60 11.25 -14.19
CA HIS A 30 -5.66 9.82 -13.91
C HIS A 30 -5.28 9.52 -12.47
N ALA A 31 -5.84 8.43 -11.92
CA ALA A 31 -5.50 7.91 -10.62
C ALA A 31 -5.41 6.37 -10.64
N LEU A 32 -4.53 5.82 -9.82
CA LEU A 32 -4.62 4.46 -9.31
C LEU A 32 -4.83 4.54 -7.80
N VAL A 33 -5.52 3.56 -7.23
CA VAL A 33 -5.71 3.48 -5.77
C VAL A 33 -5.25 2.13 -5.24
N VAL A 34 -4.73 2.14 -4.02
CA VAL A 34 -4.21 0.95 -3.34
C VAL A 34 -5.08 0.65 -2.14
N ASP A 35 -5.54 -0.59 -2.02
CA ASP A 35 -6.32 -1.13 -0.91
C ASP A 35 -7.58 -0.31 -0.57
N PRO A 36 -8.48 -0.08 -1.54
CA PRO A 36 -9.69 0.70 -1.31
C PRO A 36 -10.76 -0.12 -0.57
N GLY A 37 -10.63 -0.26 0.74
CA GLY A 37 -11.61 -0.96 1.59
C GLY A 37 -12.98 -0.28 1.60
N ASP A 38 -13.03 1.04 1.45
CA ASP A 38 -14.27 1.82 1.30
C ASP A 38 -14.25 2.63 -0.01
N ALA A 39 -15.25 2.41 -0.84
CA ALA A 39 -15.39 3.12 -2.12
C ALA A 39 -15.80 4.59 -1.98
N LYS A 40 -16.56 4.94 -0.94
CA LYS A 40 -17.15 6.29 -0.79
C LYS A 40 -16.09 7.39 -0.75
N PRO A 41 -15.07 7.34 0.12
CA PRO A 41 -14.05 8.37 0.16
C PRO A 41 -13.21 8.42 -1.12
N VAL A 42 -12.99 7.27 -1.78
CA VAL A 42 -12.29 7.21 -3.07
C VAL A 42 -13.08 7.93 -4.16
N ILE A 43 -14.38 7.64 -4.32
CA ILE A 43 -15.25 8.30 -5.31
C ILE A 43 -15.31 9.81 -5.06
N ALA A 44 -15.40 10.23 -3.79
CA ALA A 44 -15.39 11.64 -3.42
C ALA A 44 -14.08 12.32 -3.80
N PHE A 45 -12.94 11.68 -3.53
CA PHE A 45 -11.61 12.16 -3.91
C PHE A 45 -11.46 12.31 -5.43
N LEU A 46 -11.80 11.26 -6.18
CA LEU A 46 -11.70 11.27 -7.65
C LEU A 46 -12.56 12.37 -8.26
N LYS A 47 -13.79 12.57 -7.75
CA LYS A 47 -14.69 13.62 -8.19
C LYS A 47 -14.14 15.02 -7.88
N ALA A 48 -13.66 15.23 -6.67
CA ALA A 48 -13.12 16.52 -6.25
C ALA A 48 -11.91 16.96 -7.09
N HIS A 49 -11.08 16.00 -7.52
CA HIS A 49 -9.89 16.26 -8.33
C HIS A 49 -10.11 16.03 -9.83
N GLN A 50 -11.34 15.71 -10.26
CA GLN A 50 -11.70 15.45 -11.67
C GLN A 50 -10.86 14.34 -12.32
N LEU A 51 -10.59 13.28 -11.57
CA LEU A 51 -9.71 12.17 -11.97
C LEU A 51 -10.50 10.98 -12.50
N THR A 52 -9.92 10.29 -13.49
CA THR A 52 -10.35 8.98 -13.96
C THR A 52 -9.59 7.89 -13.22
N LEU A 53 -10.29 6.88 -12.73
CA LEU A 53 -9.67 5.71 -12.10
C LEU A 53 -9.20 4.73 -13.19
N ASP A 54 -7.88 4.52 -13.28
CA ASP A 54 -7.29 3.58 -14.24
C ASP A 54 -7.18 2.17 -13.66
N CYS A 55 -6.73 2.06 -12.41
CA CYS A 55 -6.60 0.76 -11.78
C CYS A 55 -6.70 0.81 -10.26
N ILE A 56 -6.94 -0.36 -9.70
CA ILE A 56 -6.98 -0.67 -8.28
C ILE A 56 -5.90 -1.72 -8.02
N LEU A 57 -5.05 -1.48 -7.03
CA LEU A 57 -4.02 -2.42 -6.57
C LEU A 57 -4.42 -2.97 -5.20
N ILE A 58 -4.43 -4.28 -5.07
CA ILE A 58 -4.79 -4.98 -3.82
C ILE A 58 -3.55 -5.70 -3.28
N THR A 59 -3.27 -5.52 -1.99
CA THR A 59 -2.15 -6.19 -1.34
C THR A 59 -2.52 -7.56 -0.79
N HIS A 60 -3.71 -7.71 -0.19
CA HIS A 60 -4.17 -8.95 0.43
C HIS A 60 -5.70 -8.97 0.60
N HIS A 61 -6.25 -10.08 1.11
CA HIS A 61 -7.68 -10.37 1.06
C HIS A 61 -8.54 -9.73 2.15
N HIS A 62 -8.00 -9.07 3.16
CA HIS A 62 -8.83 -8.51 4.23
C HIS A 62 -9.85 -7.50 3.70
N PHE A 63 -11.03 -7.48 4.33
CA PHE A 63 -12.16 -6.69 3.85
C PHE A 63 -11.89 -5.19 3.83
N ASP A 64 -11.16 -4.69 4.80
CA ASP A 64 -10.80 -3.27 4.89
C ASP A 64 -9.78 -2.81 3.83
N HIS A 65 -9.31 -3.73 2.96
CA HIS A 65 -8.51 -3.47 1.77
C HIS A 65 -9.28 -3.76 0.47
N THR A 66 -10.27 -4.65 0.52
CA THR A 66 -10.97 -5.16 -0.69
C THR A 66 -12.42 -4.71 -0.81
N GLY A 67 -13.06 -4.25 0.29
CA GLY A 67 -14.49 -4.00 0.36
C GLY A 67 -15.03 -2.97 -0.64
N GLY A 68 -14.19 -2.06 -1.13
CA GLY A 68 -14.57 -1.04 -2.12
C GLY A 68 -14.54 -1.50 -3.58
N ILE A 69 -13.93 -2.67 -3.90
CA ILE A 69 -13.70 -3.12 -5.27
C ILE A 69 -14.99 -3.11 -6.10
N ALA A 70 -16.05 -3.75 -5.60
CA ALA A 70 -17.31 -3.90 -6.35
C ALA A 70 -17.95 -2.55 -6.68
N ALA A 71 -17.99 -1.62 -5.71
CA ALA A 71 -18.59 -0.30 -5.92
C ALA A 71 -17.72 0.58 -6.84
N LEU A 72 -16.40 0.48 -6.73
CA LEU A 72 -15.48 1.23 -7.59
C LEU A 72 -15.52 0.72 -9.03
N THR A 73 -15.55 -0.60 -9.26
CA THR A 73 -15.65 -1.16 -10.62
C THR A 73 -17.00 -0.92 -11.25
N ALA A 74 -18.08 -0.83 -10.47
CA ALA A 74 -19.39 -0.40 -10.96
C ALA A 74 -19.39 1.08 -11.39
N ALA A 75 -18.73 1.96 -10.61
CA ALA A 75 -18.63 3.39 -10.92
C ALA A 75 -17.62 3.68 -12.05
N PHE A 76 -16.56 2.88 -12.13
CA PHE A 76 -15.46 3.03 -13.10
C PHE A 76 -15.21 1.70 -13.83
N PRO A 77 -16.09 1.28 -14.76
CA PRO A 77 -16.06 -0.05 -15.37
C PRO A 77 -14.84 -0.33 -16.26
N LYS A 78 -14.05 0.70 -16.57
CA LYS A 78 -12.76 0.56 -17.30
C LYS A 78 -11.56 0.36 -16.37
N ALA A 79 -11.73 0.56 -15.06
CA ALA A 79 -10.66 0.37 -14.11
C ALA A 79 -10.25 -1.11 -14.03
N LYS A 80 -8.95 -1.35 -14.07
CA LYS A 80 -8.38 -2.70 -13.94
C LYS A 80 -8.07 -2.98 -12.47
N VAL A 81 -8.36 -4.19 -12.01
CA VAL A 81 -8.07 -4.62 -10.64
C VAL A 81 -6.95 -5.64 -10.66
N TYR A 82 -5.84 -5.30 -10.01
CA TYR A 82 -4.66 -6.13 -9.84
C TYR A 82 -4.55 -6.56 -8.37
N GLY A 83 -4.13 -7.78 -8.14
CA GLY A 83 -3.94 -8.27 -6.77
C GLY A 83 -3.36 -9.69 -6.72
N PRO A 84 -3.19 -10.25 -5.52
CA PRO A 84 -2.65 -11.59 -5.35
C PRO A 84 -3.55 -12.67 -5.97
N ASN A 85 -2.97 -13.82 -6.28
CA ASN A 85 -3.72 -14.98 -6.76
C ASN A 85 -4.47 -15.64 -5.58
N ASN A 86 -5.56 -15.02 -5.16
CA ASN A 86 -6.45 -15.52 -4.11
C ASN A 86 -7.91 -15.48 -4.61
N PRO A 87 -8.55 -16.64 -4.85
CA PRO A 87 -9.91 -16.71 -5.39
C PRO A 87 -10.99 -16.18 -4.43
N THR A 88 -10.67 -15.93 -3.17
CA THR A 88 -11.60 -15.33 -2.21
C THR A 88 -11.77 -13.82 -2.43
N ILE A 89 -10.83 -13.18 -3.11
CA ILE A 89 -10.93 -11.76 -3.46
C ILE A 89 -11.76 -11.62 -4.74
N THR A 90 -13.00 -11.22 -4.58
CA THR A 90 -13.89 -11.01 -5.72
C THR A 90 -13.53 -9.72 -6.47
N GLY A 91 -13.43 -9.81 -7.80
CA GLY A 91 -13.26 -8.64 -8.68
C GLY A 91 -11.83 -8.38 -9.15
N ILE A 92 -10.84 -9.18 -8.74
CA ILE A 92 -9.50 -9.13 -9.36
C ILE A 92 -9.60 -9.60 -10.82
N ASN A 93 -9.09 -8.77 -11.75
CA ASN A 93 -9.03 -9.11 -13.17
C ASN A 93 -7.66 -9.68 -13.55
N TYR A 94 -6.61 -9.25 -12.86
CA TYR A 94 -5.22 -9.59 -13.15
C TYR A 94 -4.52 -10.02 -11.87
N THR A 95 -4.20 -11.29 -11.79
CA THR A 95 -3.45 -11.83 -10.66
C THR A 95 -1.95 -11.58 -10.81
N LEU A 96 -1.30 -11.28 -9.69
CA LEU A 96 0.14 -11.01 -9.60
C LEU A 96 0.78 -11.98 -8.61
N GLN A 97 2.05 -12.29 -8.87
CA GLN A 97 2.87 -13.16 -8.02
C GLN A 97 4.26 -12.56 -7.79
N ASP A 98 5.03 -13.20 -6.92
CA ASP A 98 6.40 -12.77 -6.59
C ASP A 98 7.25 -12.60 -7.86
N SER A 99 8.01 -11.52 -7.90
CA SER A 99 8.90 -11.14 -9.01
C SER A 99 8.20 -10.70 -10.31
N ASP A 100 6.87 -10.64 -10.36
CA ASP A 100 6.18 -10.02 -11.49
C ASP A 100 6.51 -8.54 -11.59
N THR A 101 6.37 -7.99 -12.80
CA THR A 101 6.45 -6.56 -13.06
C THR A 101 5.12 -6.04 -13.57
N LEU A 102 4.67 -4.91 -13.03
CA LEU A 102 3.43 -4.25 -13.44
C LEU A 102 3.73 -2.84 -13.94
N HIS A 103 3.59 -2.63 -15.24
CA HIS A 103 3.72 -1.30 -15.84
C HIS A 103 2.37 -0.59 -15.92
N ILE A 104 2.28 0.60 -15.33
CA ILE A 104 1.10 1.46 -15.36
C ILE A 104 1.32 2.60 -16.36
N LYS A 105 0.79 2.43 -17.56
CA LYS A 105 1.02 3.35 -18.69
C LYS A 105 0.60 4.80 -18.41
N ALA A 106 -0.48 5.02 -17.64
CA ALA A 106 -0.99 6.36 -17.35
C ALA A 106 0.01 7.25 -16.58
N PHE A 107 0.99 6.65 -15.90
CA PHE A 107 2.00 7.33 -15.10
C PHE A 107 3.43 7.04 -15.57
N ASP A 108 3.58 6.15 -16.55
CA ASP A 108 4.87 5.61 -17.00
C ASP A 108 5.75 5.09 -15.84
N ILE A 109 5.11 4.35 -14.93
CA ILE A 109 5.78 3.73 -13.78
C ILE A 109 5.69 2.21 -13.84
N THR A 110 6.68 1.56 -13.27
CA THR A 110 6.74 0.10 -13.16
C THR A 110 6.90 -0.30 -11.69
N PHE A 111 6.06 -1.21 -11.25
CA PHE A 111 6.19 -1.87 -9.95
C PHE A 111 6.82 -3.24 -10.13
N THR A 112 7.71 -3.59 -9.21
CA THR A 112 8.11 -4.99 -8.96
C THR A 112 7.24 -5.52 -7.83
N ILE A 113 6.69 -6.72 -8.00
CA ILE A 113 5.85 -7.35 -7.00
C ILE A 113 6.71 -8.27 -6.14
N LEU A 114 6.60 -8.13 -4.82
CA LEU A 114 7.21 -9.05 -3.87
C LEU A 114 6.11 -9.74 -3.06
N ALA A 115 6.17 -11.06 -2.96
CA ALA A 115 5.35 -11.79 -1.99
C ALA A 115 5.92 -11.59 -0.59
N THR A 116 5.07 -11.16 0.34
CA THR A 116 5.40 -10.89 1.74
C THR A 116 4.43 -11.61 2.68
N PRO A 117 4.37 -12.96 2.63
CA PRO A 117 3.48 -13.72 3.50
C PRO A 117 3.83 -13.52 4.97
N GLY A 118 2.81 -13.55 5.84
CA GLY A 118 2.98 -13.40 7.29
C GLY A 118 1.75 -12.80 7.96
N HIS A 119 1.37 -11.58 7.60
CA HIS A 119 0.08 -11.01 7.99
C HIS A 119 -1.06 -11.87 7.43
N THR A 120 -1.05 -12.09 6.13
CA THR A 120 -1.79 -13.13 5.43
C THR A 120 -0.84 -13.92 4.53
N LEU A 121 -1.24 -15.10 4.05
CA LEU A 121 -0.38 -15.91 3.17
C LEU A 121 -0.36 -15.40 1.73
N ASP A 122 -1.41 -14.71 1.30
CA ASP A 122 -1.54 -14.13 -0.04
C ASP A 122 -0.93 -12.75 -0.20
N HIS A 123 -0.35 -12.19 0.86
CA HIS A 123 0.12 -10.80 0.87
C HIS A 123 1.21 -10.52 -0.15
N ILE A 124 1.00 -9.50 -0.98
CA ILE A 124 1.98 -8.95 -1.91
C ILE A 124 2.17 -7.44 -1.65
N VAL A 125 3.32 -6.93 -2.05
CA VAL A 125 3.62 -5.50 -1.99
C VAL A 125 4.06 -4.98 -3.36
N TYR A 126 3.88 -3.68 -3.59
CA TYR A 126 4.19 -3.01 -4.85
C TYR A 126 5.39 -2.10 -4.65
N VAL A 127 6.53 -2.48 -5.22
CA VAL A 127 7.81 -1.75 -5.08
C VAL A 127 8.07 -0.94 -6.34
N HIS A 128 8.20 0.36 -6.19
CA HIS A 128 8.74 1.29 -7.18
C HIS A 128 10.17 1.70 -6.78
N GLU A 129 10.93 2.31 -7.68
CA GLU A 129 12.30 2.76 -7.42
C GLU A 129 12.42 3.61 -6.14
N ASP A 130 11.48 4.54 -5.91
CA ASP A 130 11.52 5.51 -4.83
C ASP A 130 10.53 5.25 -3.69
N PHE A 131 9.57 4.32 -3.87
CA PHE A 131 8.52 4.09 -2.89
C PHE A 131 7.95 2.67 -2.92
N LEU A 132 7.26 2.33 -1.84
CA LEU A 132 6.68 1.02 -1.56
C LEU A 132 5.26 1.19 -1.03
N PHE A 133 4.29 0.52 -1.65
CA PHE A 133 2.99 0.25 -1.04
C PHE A 133 3.06 -1.11 -0.36
N CYS A 134 3.12 -1.12 0.97
CA CYS A 134 3.43 -2.32 1.74
C CYS A 134 2.22 -2.99 2.39
N GLY A 135 1.01 -2.48 2.20
CA GLY A 135 -0.18 -3.01 2.87
C GLY A 135 0.05 -3.13 4.38
N ASP A 136 -0.27 -4.31 4.89
CA ASP A 136 -0.16 -4.66 6.31
C ASP A 136 1.10 -5.46 6.66
N THR A 137 2.12 -5.45 5.80
CA THR A 137 3.40 -6.08 6.13
C THR A 137 4.23 -5.21 7.08
N LEU A 138 4.40 -3.93 6.77
CA LEU A 138 5.25 -3.01 7.52
C LEU A 138 4.49 -1.76 7.91
N PHE A 139 4.63 -1.33 9.16
CA PHE A 139 4.11 -0.07 9.67
C PHE A 139 5.23 0.78 10.27
N SER A 140 4.94 2.06 10.51
CA SER A 140 5.86 2.92 11.23
C SER A 140 6.06 2.41 12.66
N GLY A 141 7.30 2.06 13.01
CA GLY A 141 7.65 1.53 14.32
C GLY A 141 7.19 0.11 14.61
N GLY A 142 6.70 -0.63 13.62
CA GLY A 142 6.20 -2.00 13.79
C GLY A 142 5.88 -2.73 12.51
N CYS A 143 5.16 -3.81 12.61
CA CYS A 143 4.71 -4.64 11.49
C CYS A 143 3.28 -5.13 11.72
N GLY A 144 2.66 -5.71 10.70
CA GLY A 144 1.33 -6.28 10.78
C GLY A 144 1.23 -7.42 11.79
N ARG A 145 0.01 -7.66 12.27
CA ARG A 145 -0.28 -8.85 13.08
C ARG A 145 -0.14 -10.09 12.20
N MET A 146 0.47 -11.12 12.73
CA MET A 146 0.61 -12.40 12.04
C MET A 146 -0.63 -13.25 12.25
N PHE A 147 -1.54 -13.27 11.27
CA PHE A 147 -2.77 -14.06 11.33
C PHE A 147 -2.60 -15.45 10.74
N GLU A 148 -1.85 -15.58 9.66
CA GLU A 148 -1.79 -16.83 8.88
C GLU A 148 -0.37 -17.39 8.74
N GLY A 149 0.67 -16.56 8.86
CA GLY A 149 2.05 -16.97 8.74
C GLY A 149 2.66 -17.50 10.04
N THR A 150 3.97 -17.79 9.96
CA THR A 150 4.81 -18.09 11.10
C THR A 150 5.83 -16.97 11.30
N PRO A 151 6.46 -16.84 12.51
CA PRO A 151 7.50 -15.84 12.74
C PRO A 151 8.62 -15.89 11.71
N ASP A 152 9.12 -17.07 11.34
CA ASP A 152 10.20 -17.23 10.37
C ASP A 152 9.80 -16.77 8.97
N VAL A 153 8.58 -17.10 8.55
CA VAL A 153 8.02 -16.68 7.25
C VAL A 153 7.89 -15.16 7.23
N PHE A 154 7.29 -14.57 8.27
CA PHE A 154 7.09 -13.13 8.31
C PHE A 154 8.41 -12.36 8.45
N HIS A 155 9.34 -12.87 9.25
CA HIS A 155 10.69 -12.30 9.35
C HIS A 155 11.38 -12.27 7.98
N THR A 156 11.29 -13.35 7.19
CA THR A 156 11.83 -13.40 5.83
C THR A 156 11.19 -12.32 4.93
N SER A 157 9.87 -12.12 5.04
CA SER A 157 9.16 -11.06 4.32
C SER A 157 9.65 -9.67 4.72
N LEU A 158 9.83 -9.41 6.02
CA LEU A 158 10.37 -8.14 6.52
C LEU A 158 11.81 -7.90 6.06
N GLN A 159 12.65 -8.95 5.99
CA GLN A 159 14.02 -8.84 5.47
C GLN A 159 14.05 -8.44 3.98
N LYS A 160 13.10 -8.91 3.15
CA LYS A 160 12.97 -8.44 1.77
C LYS A 160 12.77 -6.92 1.71
N LEU A 161 11.91 -6.38 2.58
CA LEU A 161 11.66 -4.94 2.64
C LEU A 161 12.84 -4.16 3.23
N ALA A 162 13.52 -4.70 4.22
CA ALA A 162 14.71 -4.09 4.82
C ALA A 162 15.90 -4.00 3.85
N ALA A 163 15.93 -4.85 2.81
CA ALA A 163 16.95 -4.82 1.77
C ALA A 163 16.72 -3.73 0.70
N LEU A 164 15.57 -3.07 0.70
CA LEU A 164 15.28 -1.95 -0.21
C LEU A 164 16.17 -0.74 0.14
N PRO A 165 16.43 0.16 -0.83
CA PRO A 165 17.21 1.37 -0.57
C PRO A 165 16.67 2.17 0.61
N SER A 166 17.53 2.69 1.48
CA SER A 166 17.13 3.45 2.68
C SER A 166 16.32 4.71 2.40
N ARG A 167 16.37 5.23 1.16
CA ARG A 167 15.57 6.37 0.70
C ARG A 167 14.13 5.99 0.31
N THR A 168 13.80 4.69 0.23
CA THR A 168 12.47 4.23 -0.18
C THR A 168 11.39 4.74 0.77
N LYS A 169 10.44 5.51 0.25
CA LYS A 169 9.28 5.98 1.00
C LYS A 169 8.28 4.84 1.19
N VAL A 170 7.85 4.60 2.41
CA VAL A 170 6.94 3.51 2.75
C VAL A 170 5.54 4.04 2.97
N TYR A 171 4.59 3.55 2.20
CA TYR A 171 3.17 3.89 2.28
C TYR A 171 2.40 2.70 2.86
N CYS A 172 2.27 2.68 4.18
CA CYS A 172 1.53 1.65 4.91
C CYS A 172 0.04 2.02 5.04
N THR A 173 -0.80 1.04 5.31
CA THR A 173 -2.26 1.17 5.21
C THR A 173 -2.96 1.51 6.52
N HIS A 174 -2.26 1.50 7.66
CA HIS A 174 -2.84 1.86 8.96
C HIS A 174 -1.99 2.86 9.74
N GLU A 175 -2.65 3.72 10.51
CA GLU A 175 -2.00 4.66 11.43
C GLU A 175 -1.88 4.05 12.83
N TYR A 176 -0.86 3.23 13.01
CA TYR A 176 -0.54 2.55 14.27
C TYR A 176 0.72 3.09 14.95
N THR A 177 1.28 4.20 14.44
CA THR A 177 2.63 4.68 14.82
C THR A 177 2.81 4.85 16.32
N GLN A 178 1.89 5.54 17.00
CA GLN A 178 2.02 5.77 18.45
C GLN A 178 1.97 4.47 19.26
N ALA A 179 1.03 3.57 18.93
CA ALA A 179 0.90 2.29 19.61
C ALA A 179 2.12 1.38 19.37
N ASN A 180 2.61 1.35 18.12
CA ASN A 180 3.80 0.60 17.75
C ASN A 180 5.04 1.11 18.48
N LEU A 181 5.22 2.44 18.57
CA LEU A 181 6.35 3.04 19.26
C LEU A 181 6.30 2.81 20.77
N ALA A 182 5.11 2.84 21.38
CA ALA A 182 4.95 2.49 22.80
C ALA A 182 5.39 1.05 23.06
N PHE A 183 5.01 0.10 22.20
CA PHE A 183 5.47 -1.28 22.30
C PHE A 183 6.99 -1.38 22.06
N ALA A 184 7.51 -0.79 20.99
CA ALA A 184 8.93 -0.83 20.65
C ALA A 184 9.81 -0.31 21.79
N LEU A 185 9.42 0.79 22.45
CA LEU A 185 10.11 1.35 23.61
C LEU A 185 10.07 0.41 24.83
N SER A 186 9.02 -0.39 24.98
CA SER A 186 8.95 -1.36 26.07
C SER A 186 9.94 -2.53 25.89
N VAL A 187 10.33 -2.80 24.65
CA VAL A 187 11.26 -3.89 24.28
C VAL A 187 12.69 -3.39 24.14
N ASP A 188 12.89 -2.20 23.55
CA ASP A 188 14.20 -1.60 23.26
C ASP A 188 14.28 -0.13 23.73
N GLY A 189 13.95 0.12 24.99
CA GLY A 189 13.86 1.46 25.58
C GLY A 189 15.18 2.23 25.65
N THR A 190 16.32 1.56 25.47
CA THR A 190 17.65 2.21 25.43
C THR A 190 18.04 2.72 24.04
N ASN A 191 17.30 2.39 23.01
CA ASN A 191 17.56 2.79 21.63
C ASN A 191 17.32 4.30 21.46
N SER A 192 18.42 5.04 21.22
CA SER A 192 18.37 6.51 21.12
C SER A 192 17.58 7.01 19.91
N GLU A 193 17.64 6.30 18.77
CA GLU A 193 16.92 6.67 17.55
C GLU A 193 15.41 6.45 17.74
N LEU A 194 15.03 5.34 18.34
CA LEU A 194 13.64 5.04 18.68
C LEU A 194 13.07 6.10 19.64
N ASN A 195 13.83 6.45 20.67
CA ASN A 195 13.43 7.52 21.62
C ASN A 195 13.27 8.87 20.93
N ARG A 196 14.19 9.24 20.01
CA ARG A 196 14.11 10.48 19.25
C ARG A 196 12.86 10.48 18.34
N TYR A 197 12.62 9.39 17.63
CA TYR A 197 11.47 9.26 16.74
C TYR A 197 10.14 9.30 17.51
N SER A 198 10.07 8.59 18.64
CA SER A 198 8.87 8.63 19.50
C SER A 198 8.56 10.04 20.02
N LYS A 199 9.58 10.79 20.44
CA LYS A 199 9.40 12.19 20.84
C LYS A 199 8.87 13.06 19.72
N TRP A 200 9.38 12.89 18.52
CA TRP A 200 8.93 13.63 17.34
C TRP A 200 7.48 13.32 16.97
N VAL A 201 7.08 12.04 17.01
CA VAL A 201 5.71 11.60 16.70
C VAL A 201 4.69 12.13 17.71
N ASN A 202 5.09 12.34 18.98
CA ASN A 202 4.21 12.77 20.06
C ASN A 202 4.27 14.32 20.32
N ALA A 203 5.02 15.06 19.53
CA ALA A 203 5.11 16.51 19.62
C ALA A 203 4.01 17.21 18.81
#